data_fe7a9a26fdb2f8bb664446ec7affbcca
#
_entry.id   fe7a9a26fdb2f8bb664446ec7affbcca
#
_cell.length_a   1.000
_cell.length_b   1.000
_cell.length_c   1.000
_cell.angle_alpha   90.00
_cell.angle_beta   90.00
_cell.angle_gamma   90.00
#
_symmetry.space_group_name_H-M   'P 1'
#
loop_
_entity.id
_entity.type
_entity.pdbx_description
1 polymer ?
#
loop_
_entity_poly.entity_id
_entity_poly.type
_entity_poly.pdbx_seq_one_letter_code
_entity_poly.pdbx_strand_id
1 'polypeptide(L)'
;MFKLRYLAFILLLITAASSDVYAQKYVQISTEKQSESKDIIIYEFFWYGCPHCFNLEPTIDRIEADLDSDAKIVKIPVALRDSWMPHAKLYYALSQMNEIDDLHNLIFEEIHIENNRLDTEEAMIEFLRKSEINTEIFSEKYNSYGTEARVKKASNLARKYQIDSVPTLVVNGKYLTSGSFVSSYDELYSVVNFLVERERND
;
A
#
# COMPACT_ATOMS: atom_id res chain seq x y z
N MET A 1 50.70 2.65 33.92
CA MET A 1 50.32 3.04 32.53
C MET A 1 49.51 2.00 31.75
N PHE A 2 49.01 0.92 32.39
CA PHE A 2 48.26 -0.14 31.73
C PHE A 2 46.73 -0.08 31.84
N LYS A 3 46.17 0.80 32.66
CA LYS A 3 44.72 0.89 32.94
C LYS A 3 43.95 1.81 32.00
N LEU A 4 44.61 2.65 31.18
CA LEU A 4 43.96 3.61 30.29
C LEU A 4 43.64 3.06 28.89
N ARG A 5 44.21 1.95 28.50
CA ARG A 5 43.97 1.34 27.17
C ARG A 5 42.72 0.48 27.07
N TYR A 6 42.18 -0.01 28.19
CA TYR A 6 40.96 -0.83 28.22
C TYR A 6 39.66 -0.02 28.21
N LEU A 7 39.68 1.27 28.65
CA LEU A 7 38.50 2.12 28.57
C LEU A 7 38.17 2.61 27.15
N ALA A 8 39.17 2.71 26.27
CA ALA A 8 38.95 3.14 24.88
C ALA A 8 38.34 2.04 24.00
N PHE A 9 38.42 0.75 24.39
CA PHE A 9 37.87 -0.39 23.63
C PHE A 9 36.40 -0.66 23.94
N ILE A 10 35.90 -0.23 25.10
CA ILE A 10 34.48 -0.45 25.50
C ILE A 10 33.56 0.60 24.87
N LEU A 11 34.06 1.76 24.47
CA LEU A 11 33.22 2.83 23.87
C LEU A 11 32.93 2.63 22.38
N LEU A 12 33.60 1.67 21.70
CA LEU A 12 33.43 1.45 20.24
C LEU A 12 32.42 0.34 19.89
N LEU A 13 31.78 -0.28 20.87
CA LEU A 13 30.89 -1.42 20.67
C LEU A 13 29.38 -1.08 20.79
N ILE A 14 29.00 0.20 20.98
CA ILE A 14 27.60 0.58 21.24
C ILE A 14 26.88 1.15 19.99
N THR A 15 27.54 1.33 18.85
CA THR A 15 26.91 1.98 17.68
C THR A 15 26.39 1.02 16.59
N ALA A 16 26.39 -0.28 16.78
CA ALA A 16 26.00 -1.25 15.75
C ALA A 16 24.68 -2.00 16.01
N ALA A 17 23.93 -1.67 17.08
CA ALA A 17 22.81 -2.51 17.53
C ALA A 17 21.41 -2.08 17.11
N SER A 18 21.25 -1.01 16.31
CA SER A 18 19.90 -0.50 16.00
C SER A 18 19.34 -0.94 14.64
N SER A 19 20.14 -1.57 13.77
CA SER A 19 19.66 -2.01 12.45
C SER A 19 19.01 -3.41 12.44
N ASP A 20 19.19 -4.20 13.47
CA ASP A 20 18.76 -5.61 13.47
C ASP A 20 17.31 -5.85 13.93
N VAL A 21 16.67 -4.89 14.57
CA VAL A 21 15.31 -5.08 15.14
C VAL A 21 14.27 -5.35 14.06
N TYR A 22 14.44 -4.77 12.87
CA TYR A 22 13.51 -4.93 11.74
C TYR A 22 14.05 -5.80 10.60
N ALA A 23 15.23 -6.40 10.69
CA ALA A 23 15.91 -7.10 9.59
C ALA A 23 15.10 -8.28 9.00
N GLN A 24 14.17 -8.86 9.77
CA GLN A 24 13.27 -9.94 9.31
C GLN A 24 11.85 -9.48 8.99
N LYS A 25 11.57 -8.16 9.09
CA LYS A 25 10.22 -7.58 8.94
C LYS A 25 10.00 -6.96 7.56
N TYR A 26 11.01 -6.96 6.72
CA TYR A 26 10.95 -6.51 5.33
C TYR A 26 12.00 -7.25 4.49
N VAL A 27 11.83 -7.19 3.18
CA VAL A 27 12.81 -7.70 2.19
C VAL A 27 13.29 -6.53 1.35
N GLN A 28 14.59 -6.40 1.20
CA GLN A 28 15.16 -5.46 0.23
C GLN A 28 15.10 -6.09 -1.16
N ILE A 29 14.28 -5.53 -2.03
CA ILE A 29 14.02 -6.02 -3.40
C ILE A 29 14.82 -5.28 -4.48
N SER A 30 15.39 -4.13 -4.13
CA SER A 30 16.27 -3.34 -5.01
C SER A 30 17.25 -2.51 -4.18
N THR A 31 18.38 -2.17 -4.76
CA THR A 31 19.35 -1.20 -4.21
C THR A 31 19.21 0.19 -4.83
N GLU A 32 18.44 0.30 -5.91
CA GLU A 32 18.27 1.55 -6.65
C GLU A 32 16.91 2.18 -6.35
N LYS A 33 16.89 3.50 -6.19
CA LYS A 33 15.65 4.27 -6.12
C LYS A 33 14.88 4.10 -7.43
N GLN A 34 13.66 3.60 -7.36
CA GLN A 34 12.86 3.26 -8.53
C GLN A 34 11.97 4.40 -9.04
N SER A 35 12.02 5.55 -8.38
CA SER A 35 11.24 6.75 -8.73
C SER A 35 12.17 7.89 -9.12
N GLU A 36 11.87 8.59 -10.21
CA GLU A 36 12.48 9.87 -10.55
C GLU A 36 11.95 11.01 -9.64
N SER A 37 10.90 10.76 -8.90
CA SER A 37 10.34 11.68 -7.92
C SER A 37 11.32 11.91 -6.78
N LYS A 38 11.34 13.14 -6.25
CA LYS A 38 12.02 13.43 -4.98
C LYS A 38 11.27 12.83 -3.80
N ASP A 39 9.96 12.57 -3.97
CA ASP A 39 9.12 12.03 -2.92
C ASP A 39 9.40 10.54 -2.70
N ILE A 40 9.32 10.12 -1.45
CA ILE A 40 9.31 8.71 -1.05
C ILE A 40 7.92 8.16 -1.32
N ILE A 41 7.81 7.18 -2.20
CA ILE A 41 6.53 6.57 -2.56
C ILE A 41 6.36 5.26 -1.81
N ILE A 42 5.26 5.14 -1.08
CA ILE A 42 4.81 3.90 -0.46
C ILE A 42 3.69 3.35 -1.33
N TYR A 43 3.95 2.28 -2.08
CA TYR A 43 2.92 1.58 -2.82
C TYR A 43 2.21 0.61 -1.89
N GLU A 44 0.88 0.73 -1.78
CA GLU A 44 0.02 -0.25 -1.13
C GLU A 44 -0.66 -1.11 -2.20
N PHE A 45 -0.29 -2.38 -2.29
CA PHE A 45 -0.96 -3.35 -3.16
C PHE A 45 -2.09 -4.01 -2.39
N PHE A 46 -3.31 -3.85 -2.87
CA PHE A 46 -4.51 -4.29 -2.18
C PHE A 46 -5.57 -4.91 -3.12
N TRP A 47 -6.57 -5.54 -2.55
CA TRP A 47 -7.80 -5.97 -3.21
C TRP A 47 -8.99 -5.74 -2.29
N TYR A 48 -10.06 -5.13 -2.77
CA TYR A 48 -11.25 -4.84 -1.98
C TYR A 48 -11.87 -6.09 -1.33
N GLY A 49 -11.86 -7.26 -1.99
CA GLY A 49 -12.37 -8.51 -1.42
C GLY A 49 -11.44 -9.17 -0.38
N CYS A 50 -10.32 -8.55 0.00
CA CYS A 50 -9.38 -9.10 0.97
C CYS A 50 -9.69 -8.59 2.39
N PRO A 51 -10.11 -9.47 3.35
CA PRO A 51 -10.37 -9.04 4.73
C PRO A 51 -9.14 -8.45 5.44
N HIS A 52 -7.94 -8.93 5.08
CA HIS A 52 -6.70 -8.39 5.67
C HIS A 52 -6.39 -6.98 5.15
N CYS A 53 -6.76 -6.65 3.90
CA CYS A 53 -6.67 -5.29 3.39
C CYS A 53 -7.65 -4.38 4.14
N PHE A 54 -8.93 -4.78 4.25
CA PHE A 54 -9.93 -4.05 5.04
C PHE A 54 -9.45 -3.75 6.46
N ASN A 55 -8.93 -4.77 7.17
CA ASN A 55 -8.44 -4.60 8.53
C ASN A 55 -7.18 -3.74 8.64
N LEU A 56 -6.45 -3.55 7.54
CA LEU A 56 -5.25 -2.72 7.49
C LEU A 56 -5.55 -1.23 7.27
N GLU A 57 -6.69 -0.87 6.67
CA GLU A 57 -7.01 0.53 6.31
C GLU A 57 -6.81 1.52 7.47
N PRO A 58 -7.25 1.26 8.73
CA PRO A 58 -6.99 2.19 9.83
C PRO A 58 -5.48 2.45 10.09
N THR A 59 -4.64 1.46 9.76
CA THR A 59 -3.18 1.61 9.89
C THR A 59 -2.60 2.38 8.71
N ILE A 60 -3.13 2.19 7.52
CA ILE A 60 -2.77 2.97 6.32
C ILE A 60 -3.11 4.44 6.54
N ASP A 61 -4.32 4.75 7.01
CA ASP A 61 -4.75 6.11 7.33
C ASP A 61 -3.83 6.77 8.38
N ARG A 62 -3.44 5.99 9.40
CA ARG A 62 -2.49 6.47 10.42
C ARG A 62 -1.10 6.72 9.84
N ILE A 63 -0.58 5.84 8.98
CA ILE A 63 0.69 6.06 8.30
C ILE A 63 0.60 7.34 7.46
N GLU A 64 -0.44 7.49 6.64
CA GLU A 64 -0.64 8.65 5.78
C GLU A 64 -0.71 9.97 6.57
N ALA A 65 -1.41 9.97 7.71
CA ALA A 65 -1.54 11.13 8.59
C ALA A 65 -0.20 11.56 9.23
N ASP A 66 0.71 10.61 9.42
CA ASP A 66 2.01 10.85 10.07
C ASP A 66 3.15 11.08 9.03
N LEU A 67 2.87 10.95 7.73
CA LEU A 67 3.86 11.25 6.69
C LEU A 67 4.10 12.76 6.55
N ASP A 68 5.37 13.14 6.44
CA ASP A 68 5.74 14.49 6.01
C ASP A 68 5.50 14.68 4.51
N SER A 69 5.55 15.92 4.06
CA SER A 69 5.26 16.31 2.67
C SER A 69 6.19 15.72 1.61
N ASP A 70 7.29 15.07 2.03
CA ASP A 70 8.27 14.39 1.17
C ASP A 70 7.94 12.91 0.90
N ALA A 71 6.87 12.39 1.51
CA ALA A 71 6.43 11.01 1.36
C ALA A 71 4.92 10.92 1.13
N LYS A 72 4.47 9.88 0.41
CA LYS A 72 3.04 9.65 0.17
C LYS A 72 2.72 8.19 -0.08
N ILE A 73 1.49 7.80 0.24
CA ILE A 73 0.93 6.50 -0.12
C ILE A 73 0.31 6.57 -1.52
N VAL A 74 0.51 5.53 -2.29
CA VAL A 74 -0.15 5.31 -3.59
C VAL A 74 -0.82 3.94 -3.55
N LYS A 75 -2.14 3.94 -3.48
CA LYS A 75 -2.95 2.72 -3.46
C LYS A 75 -2.99 2.09 -4.87
N ILE A 76 -2.68 0.80 -4.94
CA ILE A 76 -2.60 0.02 -6.18
C ILE A 76 -3.53 -1.18 -6.08
N PRO A 77 -4.77 -1.07 -6.57
CA PRO A 77 -5.66 -2.22 -6.64
C PRO A 77 -5.10 -3.23 -7.65
N VAL A 78 -4.89 -4.47 -7.23
CA VAL A 78 -4.32 -5.50 -8.08
C VAL A 78 -5.34 -6.57 -8.47
N ALA A 79 -5.23 -7.04 -9.71
CA ALA A 79 -5.97 -8.19 -10.22
C ALA A 79 -5.00 -9.38 -10.38
N LEU A 80 -4.59 -10.00 -9.27
CA LEU A 80 -3.75 -11.20 -9.30
C LEU A 80 -4.50 -12.42 -9.84
N ARG A 81 -5.83 -12.34 -9.90
CA ARG A 81 -6.75 -13.33 -10.47
C ARG A 81 -7.83 -12.60 -11.26
N ASP A 82 -8.39 -13.23 -12.28
CA ASP A 82 -9.44 -12.64 -13.11
C ASP A 82 -10.66 -12.18 -12.29
N SER A 83 -11.01 -12.93 -11.25
CA SER A 83 -12.12 -12.58 -10.34
C SER A 83 -11.88 -11.29 -9.53
N TRP A 84 -10.67 -10.75 -9.49
CA TRP A 84 -10.35 -9.49 -8.81
C TRP A 84 -10.43 -8.28 -9.74
N MET A 85 -10.49 -8.54 -11.06
CA MET A 85 -10.54 -7.50 -12.09
C MET A 85 -11.67 -6.48 -11.89
N PRO A 86 -12.92 -6.89 -11.55
CA PRO A 86 -14.00 -5.93 -11.32
C PRO A 86 -13.66 -4.87 -10.27
N HIS A 87 -13.05 -5.27 -9.16
CA HIS A 87 -12.66 -4.36 -8.08
C HIS A 87 -11.54 -3.40 -8.47
N ALA A 88 -10.55 -3.85 -9.25
CA ALA A 88 -9.52 -2.96 -9.77
C ALA A 88 -10.10 -1.93 -10.74
N LYS A 89 -11.05 -2.33 -11.60
CA LYS A 89 -11.78 -1.43 -12.50
C LYS A 89 -12.64 -0.44 -11.72
N LEU A 90 -13.35 -0.87 -10.67
CA LEU A 90 -14.14 -0.01 -9.79
C LEU A 90 -13.28 1.13 -9.23
N TYR A 91 -12.14 0.80 -8.61
CA TYR A 91 -11.21 1.81 -8.07
C TYR A 91 -10.78 2.82 -9.14
N TYR A 92 -10.31 2.35 -10.30
CA TYR A 92 -9.80 3.25 -11.33
C TYR A 92 -10.89 4.04 -12.06
N ALA A 93 -12.10 3.52 -12.16
CA ALA A 93 -13.25 4.29 -12.66
C ALA A 93 -13.57 5.46 -11.73
N LEU A 94 -13.71 5.20 -10.43
CA LEU A 94 -13.96 6.22 -9.41
C LEU A 94 -12.81 7.23 -9.28
N SER A 95 -11.57 6.76 -9.38
CA SER A 95 -10.39 7.65 -9.41
C SER A 95 -10.41 8.63 -10.58
N GLN A 96 -10.93 8.23 -11.75
CA GLN A 96 -11.12 9.14 -12.90
C GLN A 96 -12.27 10.13 -12.74
N MET A 97 -13.16 9.86 -11.80
CA MET A 97 -14.27 10.73 -11.43
C MET A 97 -13.92 11.66 -10.25
N ASN A 98 -12.76 11.47 -9.61
CA ASN A 98 -12.32 12.09 -8.35
C ASN A 98 -13.26 11.76 -7.17
N GLU A 99 -13.87 10.57 -7.18
CA GLU A 99 -14.79 10.09 -6.14
C GLU A 99 -14.16 9.02 -5.25
N ILE A 100 -12.92 8.60 -5.54
CA ILE A 100 -12.33 7.43 -4.87
C ILE A 100 -11.98 7.72 -3.41
N ASP A 101 -11.54 8.92 -3.09
CA ASP A 101 -11.10 9.26 -1.73
C ASP A 101 -12.29 9.20 -0.74
N ASP A 102 -13.48 9.63 -1.18
CA ASP A 102 -14.70 9.59 -0.36
C ASP A 102 -15.32 8.17 -0.29
N LEU A 103 -15.08 7.34 -1.30
CA LEU A 103 -15.76 6.02 -1.42
C LEU A 103 -14.87 4.84 -1.04
N HIS A 104 -13.56 5.01 -0.89
CA HIS A 104 -12.63 3.90 -0.68
C HIS A 104 -13.01 3.03 0.54
N ASN A 105 -13.18 3.66 1.69
CA ASN A 105 -13.54 2.97 2.91
C ASN A 105 -14.97 2.42 2.85
N LEU A 106 -15.92 3.15 2.24
CA LEU A 106 -17.31 2.70 2.07
C LEU A 106 -17.40 1.44 1.19
N ILE A 107 -16.56 1.31 0.17
CA ILE A 107 -16.48 0.09 -0.65
C ILE A 107 -16.02 -1.11 0.18
N PHE A 108 -15.01 -0.93 1.02
CA PHE A 108 -14.58 -1.98 1.94
C PHE A 108 -15.69 -2.38 2.92
N GLU A 109 -16.39 -1.40 3.53
CA GLU A 109 -17.51 -1.64 4.44
C GLU A 109 -18.65 -2.36 3.74
N GLU A 110 -19.05 -1.93 2.55
CA GLU A 110 -20.12 -2.58 1.77
C GLU A 110 -19.79 -4.07 1.50
N ILE A 111 -18.53 -4.38 1.21
CA ILE A 111 -18.10 -5.76 0.94
C ILE A 111 -17.99 -6.59 2.24
N HIS A 112 -17.37 -6.05 3.29
CA HIS A 112 -16.99 -6.86 4.45
C HIS A 112 -17.98 -6.79 5.60
N ILE A 113 -18.77 -5.73 5.68
CA ILE A 113 -19.80 -5.55 6.73
C ILE A 113 -21.18 -5.87 6.18
N GLU A 114 -21.56 -5.23 5.05
CA GLU A 114 -22.88 -5.41 4.44
C GLU A 114 -22.98 -6.69 3.59
N ASN A 115 -21.86 -7.39 3.35
CA ASN A 115 -21.75 -8.61 2.55
C ASN A 115 -22.20 -8.44 1.08
N ASN A 116 -22.16 -7.22 0.54
CA ASN A 116 -22.37 -6.96 -0.88
C ASN A 116 -21.04 -7.03 -1.62
N ARG A 117 -20.83 -8.08 -2.39
CA ARG A 117 -19.53 -8.40 -3.00
C ARG A 117 -19.00 -7.37 -4.00
N LEU A 118 -19.86 -6.54 -4.58
CA LEU A 118 -19.50 -5.56 -5.62
C LEU A 118 -18.64 -6.17 -6.77
N ASP A 119 -18.89 -7.41 -7.12
CA ASP A 119 -18.13 -8.15 -8.13
C ASP A 119 -18.75 -8.09 -9.53
N THR A 120 -19.90 -7.42 -9.67
CA THR A 120 -20.54 -7.09 -10.96
C THR A 120 -20.81 -5.61 -11.10
N GLU A 121 -20.87 -5.13 -12.36
CA GLU A 121 -21.16 -3.71 -12.64
C GLU A 121 -22.54 -3.31 -12.10
N GLU A 122 -23.53 -4.20 -12.18
CA GLU A 122 -24.88 -3.94 -11.66
C GLU A 122 -24.89 -3.71 -10.14
N ALA A 123 -24.16 -4.55 -9.37
CA ALA A 123 -24.07 -4.39 -7.93
C ALA A 123 -23.34 -3.08 -7.56
N MET A 124 -22.29 -2.71 -8.33
CA MET A 124 -21.59 -1.43 -8.16
C MET A 124 -22.50 -0.25 -8.44
N ILE A 125 -23.28 -0.29 -9.52
CA ILE A 125 -24.24 0.77 -9.89
C ILE A 125 -25.28 0.94 -8.78
N GLU A 126 -25.81 -0.15 -8.20
CA GLU A 126 -26.79 -0.06 -7.11
C GLU A 126 -26.18 0.59 -5.86
N PHE A 127 -24.97 0.22 -5.48
CA PHE A 127 -24.21 0.83 -4.38
C PHE A 127 -23.96 2.32 -4.64
N LEU A 128 -23.42 2.68 -5.82
CA LEU A 128 -23.07 4.05 -6.17
C LEU A 128 -24.29 4.97 -6.26
N ARG A 129 -25.45 4.45 -6.66
CA ARG A 129 -26.70 5.20 -6.64
C ARG A 129 -27.13 5.62 -5.24
N LYS A 130 -26.90 4.76 -4.23
CA LYS A 130 -27.16 5.07 -2.82
C LYS A 130 -26.21 6.15 -2.29
N SER A 131 -25.02 6.25 -2.88
CA SER A 131 -24.01 7.26 -2.57
C SER A 131 -24.12 8.54 -3.41
N GLU A 132 -25.22 8.71 -4.15
CA GLU A 132 -25.51 9.88 -5.02
C GLU A 132 -24.48 10.10 -6.15
N ILE A 133 -23.74 9.06 -6.53
CA ILE A 133 -22.74 9.10 -7.62
C ILE A 133 -23.44 8.97 -8.98
N ASN A 134 -22.98 9.71 -9.98
CA ASN A 134 -23.46 9.61 -11.35
C ASN A 134 -23.08 8.25 -11.97
N THR A 135 -24.04 7.33 -12.00
CA THR A 135 -23.83 5.95 -12.46
C THR A 135 -23.63 5.82 -13.98
N GLU A 136 -24.09 6.79 -14.77
CA GLU A 136 -23.88 6.80 -16.23
C GLU A 136 -22.41 7.14 -16.54
N ILE A 137 -21.87 8.17 -15.86
CA ILE A 137 -20.43 8.51 -15.97
C ILE A 137 -19.59 7.37 -15.42
N PHE A 138 -20.00 6.73 -14.31
CA PHE A 138 -19.31 5.58 -13.78
C PHE A 138 -19.22 4.44 -14.80
N SER A 139 -20.33 4.02 -15.41
CA SER A 139 -20.33 2.95 -16.43
C SER A 139 -19.43 3.30 -17.63
N GLU A 140 -19.46 4.57 -18.09
CA GLU A 140 -18.55 5.04 -19.13
C GLU A 140 -17.08 4.85 -18.71
N LYS A 141 -16.70 5.32 -17.51
CA LYS A 141 -15.32 5.21 -17.01
C LYS A 141 -14.93 3.76 -16.76
N TYR A 142 -15.81 2.95 -16.15
CA TYR A 142 -15.59 1.54 -15.85
C TYR A 142 -15.25 0.72 -17.10
N ASN A 143 -15.90 1.01 -18.23
CA ASN A 143 -15.72 0.33 -19.51
C ASN A 143 -14.74 1.06 -20.45
N SER A 144 -14.04 2.10 -19.96
CA SER A 144 -13.14 2.90 -20.78
C SER A 144 -11.77 2.25 -20.96
N TYR A 145 -11.13 2.55 -22.08
CA TYR A 145 -9.71 2.22 -22.30
C TYR A 145 -8.80 2.82 -21.20
N GLY A 146 -9.15 3.98 -20.64
CA GLY A 146 -8.43 4.62 -19.55
C GLY A 146 -8.36 3.74 -18.30
N THR A 147 -9.46 3.10 -17.92
CA THR A 147 -9.53 2.14 -16.82
C THR A 147 -8.71 0.89 -17.12
N GLU A 148 -8.85 0.32 -18.32
CA GLU A 148 -8.08 -0.87 -18.72
C GLU A 148 -6.57 -0.61 -18.71
N ALA A 149 -6.15 0.55 -19.20
CA ALA A 149 -4.74 0.95 -19.19
C ALA A 149 -4.18 1.09 -17.76
N ARG A 150 -4.97 1.65 -16.82
CA ARG A 150 -4.58 1.78 -15.40
C ARG A 150 -4.48 0.41 -14.72
N VAL A 151 -5.44 -0.48 -14.93
CA VAL A 151 -5.40 -1.86 -14.43
C VAL A 151 -4.18 -2.60 -14.98
N LYS A 152 -3.89 -2.46 -16.27
CA LYS A 152 -2.68 -3.04 -16.88
C LYS A 152 -1.39 -2.47 -16.25
N LYS A 153 -1.35 -1.17 -15.99
CA LYS A 153 -0.21 -0.52 -15.30
C LYS A 153 -0.03 -1.08 -13.88
N ALA A 154 -1.11 -1.25 -13.12
CA ALA A 154 -1.08 -1.86 -11.79
C ALA A 154 -0.55 -3.31 -11.85
N SER A 155 -1.04 -4.11 -12.80
CA SER A 155 -0.57 -5.49 -13.00
C SER A 155 0.91 -5.56 -13.40
N ASN A 156 1.40 -4.59 -14.19
CA ASN A 156 2.83 -4.49 -14.53
C ASN A 156 3.66 -4.12 -13.30
N LEU A 157 3.17 -3.21 -12.46
CA LEU A 157 3.84 -2.80 -11.23
C LEU A 157 3.89 -3.97 -10.22
N ALA A 158 2.80 -4.70 -10.07
CA ALA A 158 2.75 -5.90 -9.22
C ALA A 158 3.77 -6.95 -9.68
N ARG A 159 3.87 -7.20 -10.99
CA ARG A 159 4.90 -8.12 -11.54
C ARG A 159 6.32 -7.62 -11.33
N LYS A 160 6.56 -6.31 -11.50
CA LYS A 160 7.87 -5.68 -11.28
C LYS A 160 8.36 -5.93 -9.85
N TYR A 161 7.49 -5.81 -8.88
CA TYR A 161 7.81 -6.01 -7.46
C TYR A 161 7.53 -7.43 -6.96
N GLN A 162 7.18 -8.36 -7.86
CA GLN A 162 6.90 -9.78 -7.55
C GLN A 162 5.81 -9.92 -6.46
N ILE A 163 4.77 -9.08 -6.55
CA ILE A 163 3.64 -9.13 -5.62
C ILE A 163 2.81 -10.38 -5.92
N ASP A 164 2.71 -11.28 -4.97
CA ASP A 164 1.95 -12.55 -5.04
C ASP A 164 0.78 -12.62 -4.06
N SER A 165 0.73 -11.68 -3.12
CA SER A 165 -0.28 -11.61 -2.07
C SER A 165 -0.59 -10.17 -1.66
N VAL A 166 -1.75 -9.97 -1.01
CA VAL A 166 -2.19 -8.67 -0.51
C VAL A 166 -2.71 -8.81 0.92
N PRO A 167 -2.57 -7.77 1.78
CA PRO A 167 -1.91 -6.50 1.49
C PRO A 167 -0.39 -6.60 1.48
N THR A 168 0.24 -5.87 0.57
CA THR A 168 1.71 -5.75 0.51
C THR A 168 2.09 -4.29 0.30
N LEU A 169 3.08 -3.82 1.05
CA LEU A 169 3.62 -2.47 0.96
C LEU A 169 5.02 -2.48 0.35
N VAL A 170 5.29 -1.54 -0.55
CA VAL A 170 6.62 -1.36 -1.15
C VAL A 170 7.06 0.09 -0.94
N VAL A 171 8.08 0.29 -0.12
CA VAL A 171 8.63 1.61 0.18
C VAL A 171 9.72 1.96 -0.82
N ASN A 172 9.54 3.06 -1.51
CA ASN A 172 10.44 3.68 -2.50
C ASN A 172 10.95 2.72 -3.61
N GLY A 173 10.20 1.61 -3.84
CA GLY A 173 10.58 0.57 -4.78
C GLY A 173 11.78 -0.29 -4.34
N LYS A 174 12.27 -0.10 -3.10
CA LYS A 174 13.43 -0.80 -2.55
C LYS A 174 13.08 -1.86 -1.52
N TYR A 175 12.08 -1.60 -0.67
CA TYR A 175 11.76 -2.46 0.48
C TYR A 175 10.31 -2.93 0.41
N LEU A 176 10.13 -4.24 0.54
CA LEU A 176 8.81 -4.88 0.58
C LEU A 176 8.53 -5.36 2.00
N THR A 177 7.34 -5.05 2.50
CA THR A 177 6.80 -5.58 3.76
C THR A 177 5.33 -5.94 3.62
N SER A 178 4.80 -6.75 4.51
CA SER A 178 3.39 -7.13 4.53
C SER A 178 2.98 -7.60 5.92
N GLY A 179 1.66 -7.80 6.14
CA GLY A 179 1.15 -8.36 7.38
C GLY A 179 1.72 -9.74 7.74
N SER A 180 2.25 -10.49 6.78
CA SER A 180 2.88 -11.80 7.03
C SER A 180 4.30 -11.73 7.62
N PHE A 181 4.95 -10.57 7.56
CA PHE A 181 6.28 -10.35 8.12
C PHE A 181 6.27 -9.83 9.56
N VAL A 182 5.10 -9.43 10.04
CA VAL A 182 4.92 -8.75 11.33
C VAL A 182 3.91 -9.50 12.20
N SER A 183 3.91 -9.22 13.50
CA SER A 183 2.99 -9.84 14.46
C SER A 183 1.71 -9.01 14.66
N SER A 184 1.72 -7.74 14.25
CA SER A 184 0.56 -6.84 14.36
C SER A 184 0.63 -5.70 13.34
N TYR A 185 -0.47 -5.00 13.12
CA TYR A 185 -0.49 -3.80 12.27
C TYR A 185 0.24 -2.60 12.91
N ASP A 186 0.32 -2.53 14.24
CA ASP A 186 1.19 -1.54 14.92
C ASP A 186 2.68 -1.78 14.63
N GLU A 187 3.07 -3.05 14.53
CA GLU A 187 4.44 -3.38 14.11
C GLU A 187 4.65 -3.03 12.64
N LEU A 188 3.66 -3.27 11.76
CA LEU A 188 3.74 -2.86 10.34
C LEU A 188 3.89 -1.35 10.18
N TYR A 189 3.09 -0.58 10.93
CA TYR A 189 3.25 0.88 11.01
C TYR A 189 4.68 1.28 11.38
N SER A 190 5.24 0.66 12.42
CA SER A 190 6.61 0.96 12.89
C SER A 190 7.67 0.59 11.83
N VAL A 191 7.50 -0.53 11.13
CA VAL A 191 8.39 -0.96 10.04
C VAL A 191 8.34 0.03 8.87
N VAL A 192 7.15 0.46 8.45
CA VAL A 192 6.99 1.40 7.33
C VAL A 192 7.65 2.74 7.66
N ASN A 193 7.40 3.29 8.86
CA ASN A 193 8.03 4.54 9.29
C ASN A 193 9.55 4.42 9.37
N PHE A 194 10.07 3.31 9.90
CA PHE A 194 11.51 3.04 9.88
C PHE A 194 12.08 3.04 8.46
N LEU A 195 11.39 2.43 7.49
CA LEU A 195 11.83 2.38 6.10
C LEU A 195 11.77 3.76 5.42
N VAL A 196 10.76 4.57 5.72
CA VAL A 196 10.65 5.95 5.24
C VAL A 196 11.81 6.80 5.79
N GLU A 197 12.07 6.75 7.10
CA GLU A 197 13.19 7.45 7.72
C GLU A 197 14.54 7.00 7.16
N ARG A 198 14.69 5.71 6.87
CA ARG A 198 15.88 5.18 6.24
C ARG A 198 16.10 5.77 4.84
N GLU A 199 15.03 5.88 4.02
CA GLU A 199 15.10 6.46 2.69
C GLU A 199 15.36 7.98 2.70
N ARG A 200 15.00 8.68 3.78
CA ARG A 200 15.33 10.11 3.98
C ARG A 200 16.82 10.34 4.23
N ASN A 201 17.49 9.36 4.84
CA ASN A 201 18.89 9.45 5.26
C ASN A 201 19.87 8.81 4.26
N ASP A 202 19.38 8.14 3.21
CA ASP A 202 20.19 7.57 2.10
C ASP A 202 20.37 8.58 0.96
#